data_17920ff3fd77e76cbd6c5a988b2a2397
#
_entry.id   17920ff3fd77e76cbd6c5a988b2a2397
#
_cell.length_a   1.000
_cell.length_b   1.000
_cell.length_c   1.000
_cell.angle_alpha   90.00
_cell.angle_beta   90.00
_cell.angle_gamma   90.00
#
_symmetry.space_group_name_H-M   'P 1'
#
loop_
_entity.id
_entity.type
_entity.pdbx_description
1 polymer ?
#
loop_
_entity_poly.entity_id
_entity_poly.type
_entity_poly.pdbx_seq_one_letter_code
_entity_poly.pdbx_strand_id
1 'polypeptide(L)'
;MVMHKEQERYLQKEVLGTRILNQARNELYLHMRFLDLALGSFPVRPGAEVHPAGTDGGTLFFAPDDLLKLYQTGRVYVMRLYLHGLMHCLFCHPFYRKERDMEYWNLACDIAAESALDGLHLKCVHLPGVFRQAVYARLKEKLTVLTAGGIYRELCRMQISGSELMGWKQAFSVDDHSLWEQEKPPSQVEQNRKQWENLRERMEMDMETFSKEAAEGSKGLVEQLRIENHRRYDYREFLRRFSVRKEEMQVDMDTFDYVFYHYGLS
;
A
#
# COMPACT_ATOMS: atom_id res chain seq x y z
N MET A 1 29.48 -28.09 17.72
CA MET A 1 28.34 -29.01 17.49
C MET A 1 26.97 -28.36 17.87
N VAL A 2 26.82 -27.65 18.99
CA VAL A 2 25.57 -26.98 19.38
C VAL A 2 25.22 -25.81 18.43
N MET A 3 26.15 -24.91 18.15
CA MET A 3 25.94 -23.78 17.23
C MET A 3 25.50 -24.20 15.82
N HIS A 4 26.01 -25.33 15.31
CA HIS A 4 25.63 -25.83 13.98
C HIS A 4 24.14 -26.29 13.93
N LYS A 5 23.66 -26.94 15.01
CA LYS A 5 22.27 -27.37 15.13
C LYS A 5 21.28 -26.20 15.28
N GLU A 6 21.70 -25.14 15.97
CA GLU A 6 20.87 -23.91 16.10
C GLU A 6 20.75 -23.20 14.77
N GLN A 7 21.83 -23.10 14.02
CA GLN A 7 21.85 -22.49 12.68
C GLN A 7 21.00 -23.30 11.67
N GLU A 8 21.09 -24.63 11.71
CA GLU A 8 20.22 -25.51 10.91
C GLU A 8 18.74 -25.34 11.26
N ARG A 9 18.40 -25.26 12.54
CA ARG A 9 17.00 -24.99 12.97
C ARG A 9 16.50 -23.62 12.51
N TYR A 10 17.34 -22.62 12.57
CA TYR A 10 16.99 -21.28 12.10
C TYR A 10 16.71 -21.29 10.59
N LEU A 11 17.58 -21.87 9.78
CA LEU A 11 17.37 -22.06 8.34
C LEU A 11 16.07 -22.82 8.01
N GLN A 12 15.76 -23.86 8.78
CA GLN A 12 14.50 -24.59 8.60
C GLN A 12 13.28 -23.71 8.87
N LYS A 13 13.33 -22.81 9.87
CA LYS A 13 12.27 -21.85 10.17
C LYS A 13 12.12 -20.80 9.06
N GLU A 14 13.20 -20.31 8.48
CA GLU A 14 13.19 -19.40 7.32
C GLU A 14 12.51 -20.05 6.12
N VAL A 15 12.87 -21.28 5.79
CA VAL A 15 12.24 -22.04 4.69
C VAL A 15 10.76 -22.27 4.97
N LEU A 16 10.39 -22.62 6.19
CA LEU A 16 9.02 -22.86 6.57
C LEU A 16 8.20 -21.54 6.52
N GLY A 17 8.73 -20.46 7.07
CA GLY A 17 8.10 -19.15 7.04
C GLY A 17 7.87 -18.65 5.60
N THR A 18 8.86 -18.82 4.72
CA THR A 18 8.72 -18.51 3.29
C THR A 18 7.60 -19.32 2.64
N ARG A 19 7.49 -20.62 2.96
CA ARG A 19 6.40 -21.48 2.45
C ARG A 19 5.03 -21.01 2.95
N ILE A 20 4.92 -20.66 4.23
CA ILE A 20 3.67 -20.17 4.85
C ILE A 20 3.19 -18.90 4.15
N LEU A 21 4.07 -17.91 3.95
CA LEU A 21 3.71 -16.66 3.27
C LEU A 21 3.38 -16.86 1.79
N ASN A 22 4.10 -17.72 1.09
CA ASN A 22 3.78 -18.07 -0.30
C ASN A 22 2.43 -18.81 -0.40
N GLN A 23 2.10 -19.66 0.57
CA GLN A 23 0.78 -20.30 0.62
C GLN A 23 -0.32 -19.27 0.91
N ALA A 24 -0.10 -18.35 1.84
CA ALA A 24 -1.02 -17.24 2.11
C ALA A 24 -1.26 -16.41 0.84
N ARG A 25 -0.21 -16.03 0.12
CA ARG A 25 -0.31 -15.34 -1.18
C ARG A 25 -1.15 -16.12 -2.20
N ASN A 26 -0.90 -17.42 -2.34
CA ASN A 26 -1.65 -18.25 -3.30
C ASN A 26 -3.13 -18.37 -2.92
N GLU A 27 -3.45 -18.43 -1.63
CA GLU A 27 -4.83 -18.46 -1.15
C GLU A 27 -5.51 -17.09 -1.37
N LEU A 28 -4.82 -15.99 -1.11
CA LEU A 28 -5.30 -14.64 -1.41
C LEU A 28 -5.59 -14.46 -2.91
N TYR A 29 -4.73 -15.00 -3.77
CA TYR A 29 -4.94 -14.99 -5.21
C TYR A 29 -6.27 -15.65 -5.64
N LEU A 30 -6.64 -16.76 -5.00
CA LEU A 30 -7.90 -17.44 -5.31
C LEU A 30 -9.13 -16.60 -4.94
N HIS A 31 -9.02 -15.76 -3.91
CA HIS A 31 -10.11 -14.92 -3.43
C HIS A 31 -10.15 -13.52 -4.04
N MET A 32 -9.01 -13.03 -4.54
CA MET A 32 -8.84 -11.64 -4.97
C MET A 32 -8.05 -11.55 -6.29
N ARG A 33 -8.61 -12.07 -7.37
CA ARG A 33 -7.97 -12.07 -8.69
C ARG A 33 -7.61 -10.67 -9.20
N PHE A 34 -8.34 -9.66 -8.77
CA PHE A 34 -8.04 -8.27 -9.12
C PHE A 34 -6.73 -7.74 -8.49
N LEU A 35 -6.19 -8.43 -7.48
CA LEU A 35 -4.88 -8.14 -6.88
C LEU A 35 -3.74 -9.00 -7.47
N ASP A 36 -3.98 -9.79 -8.50
CA ASP A 36 -3.03 -10.73 -9.07
C ASP A 36 -1.66 -10.10 -9.34
N LEU A 37 -1.63 -9.01 -10.09
CA LEU A 37 -0.40 -8.30 -10.41
C LEU A 37 0.34 -7.83 -9.15
N ALA A 38 -0.37 -7.33 -8.16
CA ALA A 38 0.20 -6.85 -6.91
C ALA A 38 0.73 -8.00 -6.05
N LEU A 39 -0.05 -9.08 -5.90
CA LEU A 39 0.35 -10.29 -5.18
C LEU A 39 1.60 -10.93 -5.80
N GLY A 40 1.68 -10.96 -7.14
CA GLY A 40 2.83 -11.48 -7.88
C GLY A 40 4.08 -10.61 -7.78
N SER A 41 3.92 -9.32 -7.50
CA SER A 41 5.01 -8.34 -7.42
C SER A 41 5.55 -8.11 -6.01
N PHE A 42 5.07 -8.84 -5.00
CA PHE A 42 5.44 -8.66 -3.60
C PHE A 42 6.22 -9.87 -3.07
N PRO A 43 7.55 -9.91 -3.26
CA PRO A 43 8.39 -10.99 -2.80
C PRO A 43 8.50 -11.03 -1.27
N VAL A 44 8.76 -12.22 -0.72
CA VAL A 44 8.94 -12.43 0.72
C VAL A 44 10.36 -12.89 1.02
N ARG A 45 10.95 -12.40 2.11
CA ARG A 45 12.30 -12.77 2.55
C ARG A 45 12.39 -12.85 4.09
N PRO A 46 13.17 -13.76 4.65
CA PRO A 46 13.49 -13.71 6.07
C PRO A 46 14.28 -12.43 6.39
N GLY A 47 14.01 -11.84 7.56
CA GLY A 47 14.70 -10.68 8.10
C GLY A 47 14.54 -10.66 9.61
N ALA A 48 15.66 -10.63 10.34
CA ALA A 48 15.66 -10.73 11.81
C ALA A 48 15.33 -9.41 12.53
N GLU A 49 15.27 -8.29 11.80
CA GLU A 49 15.12 -6.94 12.38
C GLU A 49 13.66 -6.46 12.43
N VAL A 50 12.72 -7.25 11.92
CA VAL A 50 11.29 -6.90 11.84
C VAL A 50 10.45 -7.81 12.73
N HIS A 51 9.31 -7.33 13.25
CA HIS A 51 8.44 -8.10 14.14
C HIS A 51 6.95 -7.82 13.91
N PRO A 52 6.10 -8.82 13.55
CA PRO A 52 6.44 -10.16 13.06
C PRO A 52 6.92 -10.13 11.61
N ALA A 53 6.60 -9.08 10.87
CA ALA A 53 7.03 -8.77 9.51
C ALA A 53 6.97 -7.26 9.27
N GLY A 54 7.62 -6.80 8.20
CA GLY A 54 7.59 -5.40 7.76
C GLY A 54 8.03 -5.30 6.32
N THR A 55 7.65 -4.22 5.65
CA THR A 55 8.03 -4.00 4.25
C THR A 55 8.99 -2.82 4.11
N ASP A 56 9.92 -2.96 3.17
CA ASP A 56 10.77 -1.85 2.75
C ASP A 56 10.20 -1.05 1.57
N GLY A 57 8.97 -1.35 1.19
CA GLY A 57 8.31 -0.80 0.00
C GLY A 57 8.58 -1.59 -1.28
N GLY A 58 9.26 -2.73 -1.22
CA GLY A 58 9.52 -3.61 -2.36
C GLY A 58 9.43 -5.08 -2.00
N THR A 59 9.78 -5.43 -0.77
CA THR A 59 9.84 -6.79 -0.25
C THR A 59 9.16 -6.86 1.11
N LEU A 60 8.46 -7.95 1.39
CA LEU A 60 7.99 -8.28 2.73
C LEU A 60 9.05 -9.08 3.46
N PHE A 61 9.61 -8.52 4.51
CA PHE A 61 10.53 -9.19 5.41
C PHE A 61 9.76 -9.77 6.59
N PHE A 62 10.22 -10.90 7.12
CA PHE A 62 9.55 -11.55 8.25
C PHE A 62 10.56 -12.15 9.23
N ALA A 63 10.27 -12.05 10.53
CA ALA A 63 10.99 -12.76 11.59
C ALA A 63 10.47 -14.21 11.65
N PRO A 64 11.31 -15.23 11.42
CA PRO A 64 10.85 -16.61 11.32
C PRO A 64 10.10 -17.11 12.57
N ASP A 65 10.61 -16.79 13.75
CA ASP A 65 10.00 -17.26 15.01
C ASP A 65 8.64 -16.59 15.27
N ASP A 66 8.50 -15.31 15.02
CA ASP A 66 7.26 -14.57 15.29
C ASP A 66 6.20 -14.90 14.24
N LEU A 67 6.59 -15.07 12.98
CA LEU A 67 5.68 -15.55 11.94
C LEU A 67 5.13 -16.95 12.25
N LEU A 68 5.97 -17.86 12.76
CA LEU A 68 5.52 -19.20 13.14
C LEU A 68 4.54 -19.16 14.33
N LYS A 69 4.81 -18.32 15.34
CA LYS A 69 3.85 -18.08 16.44
C LYS A 69 2.53 -17.52 15.90
N LEU A 70 2.59 -16.54 14.99
CA LEU A 70 1.40 -15.96 14.38
C LEU A 70 0.61 -17.02 13.59
N TYR A 71 1.28 -17.89 12.84
CA TYR A 71 0.64 -18.99 12.11
C TYR A 71 -0.02 -19.99 13.03
N GLN A 72 0.59 -20.31 14.20
CA GLN A 72 -0.01 -21.17 15.22
C GLN A 72 -1.27 -20.56 15.85
N THR A 73 -1.35 -19.23 15.95
CA THR A 73 -2.55 -18.52 16.41
C THR A 73 -3.71 -18.69 15.41
N GLY A 74 -3.40 -18.67 14.11
CA GLY A 74 -4.37 -18.94 13.06
C GLY A 74 -3.93 -18.42 11.70
N ARG A 75 -4.32 -19.14 10.64
CA ARG A 75 -3.95 -18.80 9.26
C ARG A 75 -4.46 -17.42 8.82
N VAL A 76 -5.61 -16.99 9.33
CA VAL A 76 -6.20 -15.69 9.02
C VAL A 76 -5.28 -14.54 9.40
N TYR A 77 -4.53 -14.66 10.48
CA TYR A 77 -3.57 -13.62 10.91
C TYR A 77 -2.41 -13.47 9.92
N VAL A 78 -1.89 -14.57 9.39
CA VAL A 78 -0.81 -14.53 8.41
C VAL A 78 -1.29 -13.98 7.07
N MET A 79 -2.50 -14.37 6.64
CA MET A 79 -3.10 -13.85 5.41
C MET A 79 -3.36 -12.34 5.52
N ARG A 80 -3.85 -11.90 6.69
CA ARG A 80 -4.06 -10.49 6.97
C ARG A 80 -2.75 -9.71 7.03
N LEU A 81 -1.72 -10.23 7.69
CA LEU A 81 -0.38 -9.65 7.73
C LEU A 81 0.21 -9.46 6.33
N TYR A 82 0.14 -10.50 5.48
CA TYR A 82 0.61 -10.41 4.09
C TYR A 82 -0.13 -9.32 3.32
N LEU A 83 -1.46 -9.31 3.41
CA LEU A 83 -2.28 -8.35 2.69
C LEU A 83 -2.13 -6.92 3.25
N HIS A 84 -1.93 -6.77 4.56
CA HIS A 84 -1.63 -5.50 5.22
C HIS A 84 -0.35 -4.86 4.67
N GLY A 85 0.77 -5.60 4.66
CA GLY A 85 2.01 -5.14 4.05
C GLY A 85 1.88 -4.81 2.55
N LEU A 86 1.07 -5.60 1.82
CA LEU A 86 0.74 -5.30 0.42
C LEU A 86 -0.04 -3.98 0.27
N MET A 87 -1.00 -3.69 1.17
CA MET A 87 -1.74 -2.42 1.16
C MET A 87 -0.79 -1.24 1.41
N HIS A 88 0.19 -1.36 2.30
CA HIS A 88 1.19 -0.32 2.49
C HIS A 88 1.94 0.00 1.19
N CYS A 89 2.30 -1.01 0.43
CA CYS A 89 2.96 -0.83 -0.88
C CYS A 89 2.01 -0.22 -1.92
N LEU A 90 0.79 -0.73 -2.04
CA LEU A 90 -0.22 -0.23 -2.96
C LEU A 90 -0.62 1.22 -2.67
N PHE A 91 -0.72 1.61 -1.41
CA PHE A 91 -0.96 3.00 -1.01
C PHE A 91 0.32 3.83 -0.97
N CYS A 92 1.48 3.22 -1.25
CA CYS A 92 2.82 3.84 -1.24
C CYS A 92 3.15 4.53 0.09
N HIS A 93 2.68 4.02 1.20
CA HIS A 93 2.89 4.58 2.54
C HIS A 93 4.38 4.78 2.88
N PRO A 94 5.30 3.81 2.60
CA PRO A 94 6.72 3.96 2.88
C PRO A 94 7.39 5.15 2.19
N PHE A 95 6.82 5.65 1.08
CA PHE A 95 7.43 6.69 0.23
C PHE A 95 6.91 8.10 0.51
N TYR A 96 5.85 8.25 1.33
CA TYR A 96 5.15 9.53 1.44
C TYR A 96 5.12 10.14 2.84
N ARG A 97 5.94 9.66 3.78
CA ARG A 97 6.05 10.28 5.11
C ARG A 97 6.47 11.75 5.01
N LYS A 98 7.51 12.06 4.24
CA LYS A 98 8.12 13.40 4.15
C LYS A 98 8.47 13.94 5.57
N GLU A 99 8.06 15.16 5.89
CA GLU A 99 8.29 15.84 7.17
C GLU A 99 7.20 15.56 8.22
N ARG A 100 6.32 14.56 7.99
CA ARG A 100 5.25 14.23 8.95
C ARG A 100 5.82 13.58 10.19
N ASP A 101 5.13 13.80 11.31
CA ASP A 101 5.40 13.06 12.54
C ASP A 101 5.29 11.56 12.28
N MET A 102 6.31 10.81 12.69
CA MET A 102 6.44 9.39 12.41
C MET A 102 5.35 8.57 13.10
N GLU A 103 5.09 8.87 14.36
CA GLU A 103 4.14 8.12 15.17
C GLU A 103 2.72 8.24 14.61
N TYR A 104 2.30 9.46 14.28
CA TYR A 104 0.98 9.72 13.69
C TYR A 104 0.89 9.23 12.25
N TRP A 105 2.00 9.31 11.49
CA TRP A 105 2.00 8.81 10.13
C TRP A 105 1.86 7.30 10.08
N ASN A 106 2.64 6.56 10.88
CA ASN A 106 2.58 5.11 10.95
C ASN A 106 1.18 4.64 11.35
N LEU A 107 0.61 5.21 12.43
CA LEU A 107 -0.75 4.91 12.83
C LEU A 107 -1.79 5.22 11.74
N ALA A 108 -1.66 6.35 11.05
CA ALA A 108 -2.57 6.71 9.96
C ALA A 108 -2.49 5.71 8.79
N CYS A 109 -1.30 5.21 8.48
CA CYS A 109 -1.08 4.18 7.47
C CYS A 109 -1.73 2.84 7.85
N ASP A 110 -1.55 2.42 9.11
CA ASP A 110 -2.16 1.20 9.64
C ASP A 110 -3.69 1.26 9.62
N ILE A 111 -4.27 2.38 10.09
CA ILE A 111 -5.73 2.57 10.06
C ILE A 111 -6.23 2.55 8.61
N ALA A 112 -5.53 3.17 7.67
CA ALA A 112 -5.92 3.17 6.26
C ALA A 112 -5.88 1.74 5.67
N ALA A 113 -4.80 1.00 5.90
CA ALA A 113 -4.65 -0.38 5.45
C ALA A 113 -5.71 -1.30 6.07
N GLU A 114 -5.88 -1.24 7.40
CA GLU A 114 -6.85 -2.07 8.12
C GLU A 114 -8.31 -1.74 7.74
N SER A 115 -8.63 -0.46 7.46
CA SER A 115 -9.97 -0.07 7.00
C SER A 115 -10.29 -0.64 5.61
N ALA A 116 -9.31 -0.71 4.73
CA ALA A 116 -9.45 -1.33 3.42
C ALA A 116 -9.68 -2.85 3.55
N LEU A 117 -8.90 -3.52 4.42
CA LEU A 117 -9.01 -4.95 4.68
C LEU A 117 -10.35 -5.34 5.31
N ASP A 118 -10.79 -4.59 6.32
CA ASP A 118 -12.08 -4.82 6.96
C ASP A 118 -13.26 -4.56 6.00
N GLY A 119 -13.08 -3.66 5.02
CA GLY A 119 -14.04 -3.37 3.96
C GLY A 119 -14.17 -4.44 2.88
N LEU A 120 -13.21 -5.36 2.76
CA LEU A 120 -13.27 -6.46 1.78
C LEU A 120 -14.30 -7.55 2.15
N HIS A 121 -14.69 -7.65 3.39
CA HIS A 121 -15.64 -8.67 3.91
C HIS A 121 -15.28 -10.13 3.57
N LEU A 122 -13.99 -10.43 3.36
CA LEU A 122 -13.50 -11.75 3.01
C LEU A 122 -13.18 -12.58 4.25
N LYS A 123 -13.77 -13.76 4.35
CA LYS A 123 -13.60 -14.66 5.52
C LYS A 123 -12.12 -15.01 5.79
N CYS A 124 -11.31 -15.11 4.75
CA CYS A 124 -9.91 -15.50 4.85
C CYS A 124 -9.01 -14.43 5.51
N VAL A 125 -9.45 -13.17 5.59
CA VAL A 125 -8.73 -12.06 6.23
C VAL A 125 -9.55 -11.35 7.30
N HIS A 126 -10.80 -11.79 7.52
CA HIS A 126 -11.70 -11.14 8.48
C HIS A 126 -11.28 -11.41 9.92
N LEU A 127 -11.05 -10.35 10.66
CA LEU A 127 -10.86 -10.37 12.11
C LEU A 127 -11.90 -9.47 12.78
N PRO A 128 -12.66 -9.97 13.76
CA PRO A 128 -13.59 -9.14 14.51
C PRO A 128 -12.87 -7.97 15.18
N GLY A 129 -13.41 -6.77 15.06
CA GLY A 129 -12.75 -5.57 15.58
C GLY A 129 -13.73 -4.48 15.96
N VAL A 130 -14.54 -4.69 17.03
CA VAL A 130 -15.50 -3.69 17.51
C VAL A 130 -14.82 -2.34 17.78
N PHE A 131 -13.63 -2.37 18.39
CA PHE A 131 -12.86 -1.17 18.66
C PHE A 131 -12.43 -0.47 17.37
N ARG A 132 -11.92 -1.21 16.38
CA ARG A 132 -11.55 -0.63 15.07
C ARG A 132 -12.74 0.01 14.38
N GLN A 133 -13.90 -0.64 14.42
CA GLN A 133 -15.12 -0.07 13.82
C GLN A 133 -15.54 1.25 14.49
N ALA A 134 -15.41 1.38 15.81
CA ALA A 134 -15.66 2.64 16.51
C ALA A 134 -14.68 3.74 16.07
N VAL A 135 -13.39 3.42 15.89
CA VAL A 135 -12.39 4.37 15.37
C VAL A 135 -12.74 4.79 13.94
N TYR A 136 -13.09 3.83 13.07
CA TYR A 136 -13.50 4.17 11.70
C TYR A 136 -14.74 5.08 11.68
N ALA A 137 -15.75 4.79 12.49
CA ALA A 137 -16.96 5.63 12.58
C ALA A 137 -16.61 7.07 12.97
N ARG A 138 -15.78 7.25 13.99
CA ARG A 138 -15.31 8.58 14.43
C ARG A 138 -14.55 9.33 13.34
N LEU A 139 -13.66 8.66 12.60
CA LEU A 139 -12.91 9.27 11.52
C LEU A 139 -13.81 9.61 10.32
N LYS A 140 -14.81 8.76 10.02
CA LYS A 140 -15.77 8.96 8.94
C LYS A 140 -16.73 10.13 9.15
N GLU A 141 -16.86 10.66 10.37
CA GLU A 141 -17.57 11.93 10.61
C GLU A 141 -16.96 13.11 9.83
N LYS A 142 -15.65 13.05 9.55
CA LYS A 142 -14.88 14.11 8.88
C LYS A 142 -14.29 13.70 7.54
N LEU A 143 -14.16 12.41 7.30
CA LEU A 143 -13.49 11.86 6.12
C LEU A 143 -14.44 10.94 5.36
N THR A 144 -14.71 11.22 4.10
CA THR A 144 -15.50 10.34 3.24
C THR A 144 -14.77 9.01 3.00
N VAL A 145 -13.45 9.06 2.80
CA VAL A 145 -12.59 7.89 2.62
C VAL A 145 -11.40 7.97 3.56
N LEU A 146 -11.06 6.84 4.20
CA LEU A 146 -10.00 6.74 5.18
C LEU A 146 -8.63 6.57 4.50
N THR A 147 -8.10 7.63 3.90
CA THR A 147 -6.74 7.65 3.36
C THR A 147 -5.73 8.03 4.42
N ALA A 148 -4.50 7.51 4.36
CA ALA A 148 -3.45 7.81 5.34
C ALA A 148 -3.22 9.33 5.52
N GLY A 149 -3.18 10.08 4.42
CA GLY A 149 -3.03 11.53 4.47
C GLY A 149 -4.23 12.27 5.07
N GLY A 150 -5.45 11.74 4.92
CA GLY A 150 -6.67 12.27 5.55
C GLY A 150 -6.64 12.02 7.06
N ILE A 151 -6.41 10.76 7.44
CA ILE A 151 -6.33 10.31 8.84
C ILE A 151 -5.23 11.06 9.58
N TYR A 152 -4.03 11.18 9.00
CA TYR A 152 -2.93 11.92 9.60
C TYR A 152 -3.33 13.36 9.98
N ARG A 153 -3.95 14.09 9.04
CA ARG A 153 -4.41 15.46 9.33
C ARG A 153 -5.45 15.50 10.45
N GLU A 154 -6.32 14.51 10.51
CA GLU A 154 -7.34 14.44 11.55
C GLU A 154 -6.73 14.08 12.92
N LEU A 155 -5.78 13.15 12.96
CA LEU A 155 -5.01 12.85 14.18
C LEU A 155 -4.30 14.08 14.75
N CYS A 156 -3.68 14.90 13.89
CA CYS A 156 -3.04 16.15 14.30
C CYS A 156 -4.03 17.17 14.86
N ARG A 157 -5.31 17.12 14.45
CA ARG A 157 -6.36 18.06 14.93
C ARG A 157 -7.03 17.59 16.22
N MET A 158 -7.13 16.28 16.41
CA MET A 158 -7.98 15.68 17.45
C MET A 158 -7.45 15.85 18.87
N GLN A 159 -6.18 16.18 19.08
CA GLN A 159 -5.55 16.25 20.40
C GLN A 159 -5.92 15.03 21.30
N ILE A 160 -5.85 13.83 20.70
CA ILE A 160 -6.14 12.58 21.42
C ILE A 160 -5.18 12.41 22.61
N SER A 161 -5.69 11.88 23.72
CA SER A 161 -4.87 11.61 24.89
C SER A 161 -3.83 10.52 24.61
N GLY A 162 -2.72 10.53 25.33
CA GLY A 162 -1.68 9.50 25.16
C GLY A 162 -2.20 8.07 25.39
N SER A 163 -3.14 7.87 26.32
CA SER A 163 -3.76 6.57 26.56
C SER A 163 -4.66 6.12 25.40
N GLU A 164 -5.39 7.04 24.80
CA GLU A 164 -6.23 6.76 23.63
C GLU A 164 -5.35 6.45 22.40
N LEU A 165 -4.30 7.23 22.17
CA LEU A 165 -3.32 6.98 21.10
C LEU A 165 -2.70 5.60 21.24
N MET A 166 -2.32 5.19 22.45
CA MET A 166 -1.78 3.86 22.72
C MET A 166 -2.79 2.76 22.43
N GLY A 167 -4.06 2.96 22.80
CA GLY A 167 -5.15 2.03 22.48
C GLY A 167 -5.37 1.88 20.98
N TRP A 168 -5.30 2.98 20.22
CA TRP A 168 -5.40 2.93 18.76
C TRP A 168 -4.21 2.19 18.15
N LYS A 169 -2.98 2.50 18.57
CA LYS A 169 -1.80 1.77 18.11
C LYS A 169 -1.92 0.27 18.35
N GLN A 170 -2.29 -0.14 19.56
CA GLN A 170 -2.46 -1.56 19.88
C GLN A 170 -3.51 -2.25 19.00
N ALA A 171 -4.56 -1.55 18.60
CA ALA A 171 -5.65 -2.10 17.80
C ALA A 171 -5.32 -2.22 16.29
N PHE A 172 -4.38 -1.39 15.80
CA PHE A 172 -4.08 -1.26 14.37
C PHE A 172 -2.69 -1.75 14.01
N SER A 173 -1.73 -1.86 14.93
CA SER A 173 -0.39 -2.35 14.65
C SER A 173 -0.43 -3.83 14.28
N VAL A 174 -0.13 -4.13 13.03
CA VAL A 174 -0.12 -5.48 12.44
C VAL A 174 1.30 -5.87 12.06
N ASP A 175 2.08 -4.91 11.55
CA ASP A 175 3.44 -5.10 11.06
C ASP A 175 4.41 -4.06 11.65
N ASP A 176 5.67 -4.13 11.22
CA ASP A 176 6.78 -3.30 11.68
C ASP A 176 7.18 -2.30 10.58
N HIS A 177 7.19 -1.02 10.92
CA HIS A 177 7.56 0.06 10.01
C HIS A 177 9.04 0.49 10.10
N SER A 178 9.87 -0.16 10.89
CA SER A 178 11.28 0.19 11.09
C SER A 178 12.08 0.27 9.78
N LEU A 179 11.72 -0.53 8.79
CA LEU A 179 12.35 -0.50 7.47
C LEU A 179 12.04 0.76 6.65
N TRP A 180 11.04 1.55 7.02
CA TRP A 180 10.73 2.82 6.33
C TRP A 180 11.70 3.92 6.71
N GLU A 181 12.35 3.79 7.89
CA GLU A 181 13.32 4.74 8.42
C GLU A 181 14.74 4.54 7.89
N GLN A 182 15.02 3.37 7.32
CA GLN A 182 16.36 3.04 6.85
C GLN A 182 16.71 3.86 5.61
N GLU A 183 17.92 4.41 5.60
CA GLU A 183 18.47 5.10 4.43
C GLU A 183 18.61 4.13 3.25
N LYS A 184 18.00 4.48 2.15
CA LYS A 184 18.06 3.72 0.89
C LYS A 184 18.53 4.61 -0.24
N PRO A 185 19.20 4.04 -1.26
CA PRO A 185 19.55 4.80 -2.45
C PRO A 185 18.29 5.46 -3.06
N PRO A 186 18.31 6.77 -3.34
CA PRO A 186 17.14 7.48 -3.89
C PRO A 186 16.59 6.85 -5.17
N SER A 187 17.49 6.26 -5.99
CA SER A 187 17.11 5.55 -7.22
C SER A 187 16.26 4.30 -6.95
N GLN A 188 16.57 3.53 -5.90
CA GLN A 188 15.81 2.35 -5.52
C GLN A 188 14.43 2.73 -4.95
N VAL A 189 14.38 3.76 -4.09
CA VAL A 189 13.13 4.29 -3.54
C VAL A 189 12.20 4.74 -4.67
N GLU A 190 12.72 5.50 -5.63
CA GLU A 190 11.96 5.99 -6.77
C GLU A 190 11.52 4.85 -7.71
N GLN A 191 12.37 3.84 -7.92
CA GLN A 191 12.03 2.67 -8.72
C GLN A 191 10.88 1.86 -8.08
N ASN A 192 10.98 1.57 -6.79
CA ASN A 192 9.92 0.85 -6.07
C ASN A 192 8.60 1.65 -6.09
N ARG A 193 8.68 2.96 -5.84
CA ARG A 193 7.51 3.83 -5.89
C ARG A 193 6.82 3.80 -7.25
N LYS A 194 7.58 3.98 -8.34
CA LYS A 194 7.05 3.94 -9.72
C LYS A 194 6.47 2.57 -10.07
N GLN A 195 7.09 1.49 -9.60
CA GLN A 195 6.57 0.14 -9.83
C GLN A 195 5.16 0.00 -9.24
N TRP A 196 4.94 0.43 -7.99
CA TRP A 196 3.63 0.34 -7.34
C TRP A 196 2.60 1.30 -7.96
N GLU A 197 3.02 2.48 -8.38
CA GLU A 197 2.15 3.42 -9.10
C GLU A 197 1.67 2.82 -10.43
N ASN A 198 2.57 2.24 -11.22
CA ASN A 198 2.21 1.57 -12.48
C ASN A 198 1.33 0.34 -12.27
N LEU A 199 1.58 -0.46 -11.22
CA LEU A 199 0.73 -1.60 -10.87
C LEU A 199 -0.69 -1.16 -10.53
N ARG A 200 -0.82 -0.11 -9.77
CA ARG A 200 -2.10 0.47 -9.37
C ARG A 200 -2.92 0.96 -10.57
N GLU A 201 -2.27 1.68 -11.50
CA GLU A 201 -2.92 2.14 -12.74
C GLU A 201 -3.45 0.97 -13.56
N ARG A 202 -2.68 -0.11 -13.69
CA ARG A 202 -3.12 -1.33 -14.39
C ARG A 202 -4.29 -2.00 -13.67
N MET A 203 -4.22 -2.12 -12.36
CA MET A 203 -5.30 -2.68 -11.55
C MET A 203 -6.59 -1.88 -11.68
N GLU A 204 -6.54 -0.53 -11.72
CA GLU A 204 -7.73 0.31 -11.95
C GLU A 204 -8.38 -0.01 -13.29
N MET A 205 -7.61 -0.15 -14.36
CA MET A 205 -8.13 -0.52 -15.69
C MET A 205 -8.77 -1.92 -15.68
N ASP A 206 -8.11 -2.90 -15.04
CA ASP A 206 -8.64 -4.25 -14.93
C ASP A 206 -9.93 -4.29 -14.11
N MET A 207 -9.99 -3.54 -13.00
CA MET A 207 -11.16 -3.46 -12.14
C MET A 207 -12.37 -2.80 -12.81
N GLU A 208 -12.17 -1.80 -13.68
CA GLU A 208 -13.25 -1.23 -14.49
C GLU A 208 -13.83 -2.25 -15.47
N THR A 209 -13.00 -3.17 -15.96
CA THR A 209 -13.41 -4.23 -16.88
C THR A 209 -14.12 -5.40 -16.16
N PHE A 210 -13.61 -5.76 -14.97
CA PHE A 210 -14.15 -6.87 -14.15
C PHE A 210 -15.27 -6.45 -13.17
N SER A 211 -15.52 -5.14 -13.00
CA SER A 211 -16.37 -4.59 -11.94
C SER A 211 -17.82 -5.03 -11.94
N LYS A 212 -18.32 -5.69 -12.97
CA LYS A 212 -19.70 -6.16 -13.01
C LYS A 212 -19.96 -7.43 -12.19
N GLU A 213 -18.95 -8.24 -11.92
CA GLU A 213 -19.11 -9.51 -11.19
C GLU A 213 -18.42 -9.55 -9.81
N ALA A 214 -17.33 -8.81 -9.63
CA ALA A 214 -16.58 -8.75 -8.36
C ALA A 214 -16.99 -7.57 -7.45
N ALA A 215 -18.02 -6.84 -7.84
CA ALA A 215 -18.19 -5.42 -7.51
C ALA A 215 -18.72 -5.08 -6.11
N GLU A 216 -19.30 -5.99 -5.34
CA GLU A 216 -19.90 -5.57 -4.06
C GLU A 216 -18.90 -5.50 -2.90
N GLY A 217 -17.95 -6.43 -2.81
CA GLY A 217 -16.97 -6.49 -1.73
C GLY A 217 -15.72 -5.62 -1.91
N SER A 218 -15.39 -5.20 -3.13
CA SER A 218 -14.14 -4.48 -3.44
C SER A 218 -14.30 -2.99 -3.71
N LYS A 219 -15.52 -2.47 -3.78
CA LYS A 219 -15.83 -1.05 -4.09
C LYS A 219 -15.08 -0.06 -3.20
N GLY A 220 -15.01 -0.32 -1.90
CA GLY A 220 -14.32 0.55 -0.95
C GLY A 220 -12.82 0.62 -1.19
N LEU A 221 -12.18 -0.52 -1.49
CA LEU A 221 -10.75 -0.58 -1.81
C LEU A 221 -10.46 0.12 -3.15
N VAL A 222 -11.29 -0.11 -4.16
CA VAL A 222 -11.17 0.57 -5.47
C VAL A 222 -11.25 2.07 -5.31
N GLU A 223 -12.22 2.56 -4.57
CA GLU A 223 -12.40 3.99 -4.30
C GLU A 223 -11.21 4.56 -3.54
N GLN A 224 -10.70 3.85 -2.53
CA GLN A 224 -9.52 4.27 -1.78
C GLN A 224 -8.27 4.32 -2.68
N LEU A 225 -8.03 3.31 -3.50
CA LEU A 225 -6.93 3.29 -4.48
C LEU A 225 -7.05 4.45 -5.47
N ARG A 226 -8.25 4.71 -5.99
CA ARG A 226 -8.52 5.82 -6.91
C ARG A 226 -8.23 7.18 -6.27
N ILE A 227 -8.65 7.41 -5.04
CA ILE A 227 -8.42 8.67 -4.33
C ILE A 227 -6.93 8.84 -4.01
N GLU A 228 -6.24 7.77 -3.61
CA GLU A 228 -4.79 7.81 -3.39
C GLU A 228 -4.03 8.06 -4.71
N ASN A 229 -4.53 7.64 -5.85
CA ASN A 229 -4.00 7.98 -7.16
C ASN A 229 -4.25 9.46 -7.52
N HIS A 230 -5.49 9.91 -7.47
CA HIS A 230 -5.85 11.28 -7.89
C HIS A 230 -5.21 12.38 -7.05
N ARG A 231 -4.99 12.17 -5.75
CA ARG A 231 -4.32 13.14 -4.88
C ARG A 231 -2.84 13.34 -5.20
N ARG A 232 -2.25 12.50 -6.03
CA ARG A 232 -0.81 12.51 -6.39
C ARG A 232 -0.52 13.16 -7.72
N TYR A 233 -1.48 13.22 -8.61
CA TYR A 233 -1.40 14.14 -9.74
C TYR A 233 -1.58 15.53 -9.16
N ASP A 234 -0.47 16.11 -8.64
CA ASP A 234 -0.45 17.51 -8.28
C ASP A 234 -0.87 18.27 -9.54
N TYR A 235 -2.02 18.94 -9.45
CA TYR A 235 -2.57 19.74 -10.55
C TYR A 235 -1.51 20.71 -11.13
N ARG A 236 -0.54 21.11 -10.31
CA ARG A 236 0.63 21.90 -10.73
C ARG A 236 1.57 21.12 -11.65
N GLU A 237 1.80 19.82 -11.41
CA GLU A 237 2.65 18.99 -12.28
C GLU A 237 1.95 18.67 -13.60
N PHE A 238 0.63 18.46 -13.56
CA PHE A 238 -0.20 18.36 -14.76
C PHE A 238 -0.15 19.66 -15.56
N LEU A 239 -0.36 20.83 -14.94
CA LEU A 239 -0.27 22.14 -15.60
C LEU A 239 1.12 22.42 -16.12
N ARG A 240 2.19 22.02 -15.42
CA ARG A 240 3.57 22.18 -15.88
C ARG A 240 3.84 21.33 -17.11
N ARG A 241 3.39 20.07 -17.16
CA ARG A 241 3.49 19.22 -18.35
C ARG A 241 2.65 19.77 -19.52
N PHE A 242 1.52 20.37 -19.24
CA PHE A 242 0.68 21.03 -20.25
C PHE A 242 1.32 22.30 -20.76
N SER A 243 1.96 23.10 -19.91
CA SER A 243 2.70 24.32 -20.30
C SER A 243 3.88 23.98 -21.20
N VAL A 244 4.68 22.98 -20.84
CA VAL A 244 5.83 22.52 -21.64
C VAL A 244 5.37 22.00 -23.01
N ARG A 245 4.27 21.22 -23.08
CA ARG A 245 3.71 20.80 -24.37
C ARG A 245 3.15 21.95 -25.20
N LYS A 246 2.65 23.00 -24.56
CA LYS A 246 2.17 24.20 -25.26
C LYS A 246 3.31 25.05 -25.80
N GLU A 247 4.46 25.08 -25.12
CA GLU A 247 5.68 25.73 -25.62
C GLU A 247 6.31 24.94 -26.78
N GLU A 248 6.27 23.61 -26.78
CA GLU A 248 6.69 22.77 -27.91
C GLU A 248 5.75 22.86 -29.13
N MET A 249 4.50 23.30 -28.93
CA MET A 249 3.52 23.54 -29.99
C MET A 249 3.42 25.02 -30.39
N GLN A 250 4.29 25.91 -29.93
CA GLN A 250 4.49 27.18 -30.56
C GLN A 250 5.19 26.95 -31.91
N VAL A 251 4.36 26.71 -32.91
CA VAL A 251 4.76 26.78 -34.31
C VAL A 251 5.44 28.13 -34.53
N ASP A 252 6.68 28.07 -34.93
CA ASP A 252 7.43 29.23 -35.34
C ASP A 252 6.63 29.94 -36.45
N MET A 253 5.99 31.06 -36.09
CA MET A 253 5.11 31.81 -37.00
C MET A 253 5.92 32.52 -38.10
N ASP A 254 7.26 32.44 -38.06
CA ASP A 254 8.12 33.00 -39.08
C ASP A 254 8.45 32.03 -40.24
N THR A 255 8.07 30.77 -40.12
CA THR A 255 8.11 29.82 -41.23
C THR A 255 6.72 29.68 -41.85
N PHE A 256 6.39 30.67 -42.68
CA PHE A 256 5.21 30.59 -43.53
C PHE A 256 5.44 29.51 -44.60
N ASP A 257 4.77 28.36 -44.42
CA ASP A 257 4.87 27.28 -45.40
C ASP A 257 4.08 27.63 -46.66
N TYR A 258 4.81 28.18 -47.67
CA TYR A 258 4.25 28.58 -48.95
C TYR A 258 3.55 27.47 -49.71
N VAL A 259 3.75 26.21 -49.32
CA VAL A 259 3.14 25.03 -49.97
C VAL A 259 1.65 24.94 -49.63
N PHE A 260 1.25 25.26 -48.41
CA PHE A 260 -0.13 25.26 -48.01
C PHE A 260 -0.96 26.45 -48.57
N TYR A 261 -0.33 27.56 -48.89
CA TYR A 261 -0.99 28.73 -49.47
C TYR A 261 -1.38 28.49 -50.93
N HIS A 262 -0.62 27.64 -51.65
CA HIS A 262 -0.89 27.35 -53.06
C HIS A 262 -2.01 26.32 -53.30
N TYR A 263 -2.27 25.45 -52.33
CA TYR A 263 -3.29 24.39 -52.45
C TYR A 263 -4.65 24.78 -51.83
N GLY A 264 -4.74 25.94 -51.16
CA GLY A 264 -6.00 26.43 -50.56
C GLY A 264 -6.78 27.45 -51.37
N LEU A 265 -6.34 27.79 -52.61
CA LEU A 265 -6.94 28.77 -53.47
C LEU A 265 -7.31 28.23 -54.88
N SER A 266 -7.52 26.91 -55.00
CA SER A 266 -8.04 26.30 -56.23
C SER A 266 -9.39 25.69 -56.02
#